data_0fec5ca80999643f4b90bd070d08831c
#
_entry.id   0fec5ca80999643f4b90bd070d08831c
#
_cell.length_a   1.000
_cell.length_b   1.000
_cell.length_c   1.000
_cell.angle_alpha   90.00
_cell.angle_beta   90.00
_cell.angle_gamma   90.00
#
_symmetry.space_group_name_H-M   'P 1'
#
loop_
_entity.id
_entity.type
_entity.pdbx_description
1 polymer ?
#
loop_
_entity_poly.entity_id
_entity_poly.type
_entity_poly.pdbx_seq_one_letter_code
_entity_poly.pdbx_strand_id
1 'polypeptide(L)'
;MATEEQTRSPHHELRETYGAPVAVAGDGNSVKVDPGGAVFPTIGAALASINDASQKKQYLLSASPGTFNEQVTMKPWCFLQGTAQDQTVVSAPPTADAFSRGTVISASNSSISDLTVVCMGGSWGNWSTALNVGGSSPFYAEQVTLVSNDQGNAGINSETVAVNWNTQVQGPSQFYLSYATVISQMQSNQSVAVAMIVNAANAELTESTVRASGGSQSFGCQSNGGAVVNLYYCKAGGQTFALSIPDNASTLIATNCTIDGPVGQGVQIINN
;
A
#
# COMPACT_ATOMS: atom_id res chain seq x y z
N MET A 1 16.06 37.09 -15.68
CA MET A 1 15.69 36.67 -14.32
C MET A 1 14.44 35.82 -14.48
N ALA A 2 14.61 34.50 -14.54
CA ALA A 2 13.50 33.57 -14.53
C ALA A 2 13.19 33.32 -13.04
N THR A 3 11.95 33.54 -12.67
CA THR A 3 11.46 33.43 -11.31
C THR A 3 11.46 31.94 -10.87
N GLU A 4 11.92 31.67 -9.66
CA GLU A 4 12.04 30.37 -8.99
C GLU A 4 10.70 29.63 -8.73
N GLU A 5 9.65 30.00 -9.43
CA GLU A 5 8.28 29.52 -9.16
C GLU A 5 7.89 28.24 -9.93
N GLN A 6 8.81 27.64 -10.69
CA GLN A 6 8.47 26.54 -11.62
C GLN A 6 8.93 25.14 -11.23
N THR A 7 9.33 24.91 -9.98
CA THR A 7 9.78 23.58 -9.53
C THR A 7 9.18 23.09 -8.20
N ARG A 8 8.04 23.60 -7.79
CA ARG A 8 7.29 22.94 -6.71
C ARG A 8 6.57 21.74 -7.29
N SER A 9 7.04 20.56 -6.89
CA SER A 9 6.35 19.30 -7.16
C SER A 9 4.88 19.41 -6.73
N PRO A 10 3.91 18.90 -7.51
CA PRO A 10 2.51 18.79 -7.08
C PRO A 10 2.32 18.18 -5.69
N HIS A 11 3.28 17.38 -5.27
CA HIS A 11 3.38 16.77 -3.97
C HIS A 11 3.44 17.75 -2.79
N HIS A 12 4.10 18.88 -2.96
CA HIS A 12 4.20 19.90 -1.89
C HIS A 12 2.84 20.57 -1.67
N GLU A 13 2.09 20.78 -2.74
CA GLU A 13 0.74 21.34 -2.66
C GLU A 13 -0.27 20.36 -2.06
N LEU A 14 -0.15 19.06 -2.37
CA LEU A 14 -1.01 18.02 -1.79
C LEU A 14 -0.76 17.85 -0.28
N ARG A 15 0.49 17.91 0.17
CA ARG A 15 0.82 17.92 1.61
C ARG A 15 0.22 19.12 2.34
N GLU A 16 0.23 20.30 1.73
CA GLU A 16 -0.36 21.52 2.32
C GLU A 16 -1.90 21.48 2.26
N THR A 17 -2.49 20.91 1.22
CA THR A 17 -3.94 20.93 0.99
C THR A 17 -4.67 19.84 1.78
N TYR A 18 -4.08 18.65 1.93
CA TYR A 18 -4.75 17.50 2.58
C TYR A 18 -4.19 17.16 3.95
N GLY A 19 -3.26 17.97 4.48
CA GLY A 19 -2.75 17.77 5.83
C GLY A 19 -2.13 16.39 6.02
N ALA A 20 -1.29 15.94 5.08
CA ALA A 20 -0.51 14.73 5.29
C ALA A 20 0.11 14.81 6.68
N PRO A 21 -0.07 13.82 7.55
CA PRO A 21 0.52 13.84 8.86
C PRO A 21 2.03 13.89 8.68
N VAL A 22 2.58 15.09 8.81
CA VAL A 22 4.02 15.26 8.95
C VAL A 22 4.33 14.58 10.27
N ALA A 23 5.17 13.56 10.26
CA ALA A 23 5.77 13.07 11.49
C ALA A 23 6.49 14.27 12.13
N VAL A 24 5.82 14.94 13.07
CA VAL A 24 6.38 16.07 13.77
C VAL A 24 7.43 15.50 14.70
N ALA A 25 8.65 15.44 14.21
CA ALA A 25 9.81 15.23 15.07
C ALA A 25 9.86 16.46 16.00
N GLY A 26 9.35 16.34 17.21
CA GLY A 26 9.44 17.43 18.18
C GLY A 26 8.85 17.17 19.56
N ASP A 27 7.80 16.39 19.69
CA ASP A 27 7.00 16.41 20.92
C ASP A 27 7.10 15.18 21.82
N GLY A 28 8.20 14.45 21.79
CA GLY A 28 8.47 13.39 22.78
C GLY A 28 7.69 12.06 22.60
N ASN A 29 6.88 11.93 21.54
CA ASN A 29 6.11 10.73 21.27
C ASN A 29 6.78 9.82 20.19
N SER A 30 8.11 9.75 20.22
CA SER A 30 8.87 8.83 19.36
C SER A 30 9.13 7.52 20.09
N VAL A 31 8.82 6.40 19.43
CA VAL A 31 9.06 5.05 19.95
C VAL A 31 10.05 4.35 19.03
N LYS A 32 11.22 4.01 19.54
CA LYS A 32 12.20 3.24 18.78
C LYS A 32 11.87 1.76 18.83
N VAL A 33 11.84 1.11 17.66
CA VAL A 33 11.64 -0.32 17.50
C VAL A 33 12.90 -0.93 16.87
N ASP A 34 13.42 -1.98 17.48
CA ASP A 34 14.66 -2.61 17.05
C ASP A 34 14.51 -4.13 17.15
N PRO A 35 14.64 -4.90 16.03
CA PRO A 35 14.41 -6.35 16.03
C PRO A 35 15.39 -7.14 16.93
N GLY A 36 16.48 -6.53 17.38
CA GLY A 36 17.38 -7.06 18.41
C GLY A 36 17.31 -6.32 19.73
N GLY A 37 16.38 -5.36 19.88
CA GLY A 37 16.32 -4.44 20.99
C GLY A 37 15.68 -5.02 22.25
N ALA A 38 16.11 -4.48 23.42
CA ALA A 38 15.61 -4.95 24.71
C ALA A 38 14.23 -4.39 25.09
N VAL A 39 13.79 -3.26 24.50
CA VAL A 39 12.55 -2.58 24.89
C VAL A 39 11.39 -2.97 23.97
N PHE A 40 11.52 -2.73 22.66
CA PHE A 40 10.52 -3.12 21.68
C PHE A 40 11.19 -3.92 20.56
N PRO A 41 11.25 -5.25 20.69
CA PRO A 41 11.81 -6.11 19.65
C PRO A 41 10.86 -6.28 18.44
N THR A 42 9.58 -5.89 18.56
CA THR A 42 8.58 -5.97 17.53
C THR A 42 7.79 -4.67 17.40
N ILE A 43 7.30 -4.40 16.19
CA ILE A 43 6.42 -3.25 15.91
C ILE A 43 5.09 -3.40 16.66
N GLY A 44 4.55 -4.64 16.69
CA GLY A 44 3.33 -4.96 17.41
C GLY A 44 3.42 -4.67 18.90
N ALA A 45 4.55 -4.99 19.55
CA ALA A 45 4.77 -4.68 20.97
C ALA A 45 4.82 -3.16 21.22
N ALA A 46 5.48 -2.41 20.34
CA ALA A 46 5.53 -0.96 20.42
C ALA A 46 4.12 -0.35 20.25
N LEU A 47 3.37 -0.77 19.24
CA LEU A 47 1.98 -0.35 19.06
C LEU A 47 1.09 -0.71 20.24
N ALA A 48 1.26 -1.91 20.82
CA ALA A 48 0.47 -2.35 21.97
C ALA A 48 0.67 -1.44 23.20
N SER A 49 1.87 -0.88 23.39
CA SER A 49 2.19 0.03 24.49
C SER A 49 1.54 1.41 24.36
N ILE A 50 1.10 1.80 23.17
CA ILE A 50 0.47 3.10 22.90
C ILE A 50 -1.04 2.99 23.12
N ASN A 51 -1.56 3.68 24.13
CA ASN A 51 -2.99 3.60 24.52
C ASN A 51 -3.74 4.92 24.43
N ASP A 52 -3.06 6.02 24.14
CA ASP A 52 -3.59 7.38 24.17
C ASP A 52 -3.35 8.16 22.88
N ALA A 53 -3.07 7.45 21.79
CA ALA A 53 -2.90 8.07 20.48
C ALA A 53 -4.19 8.77 20.03
N SER A 54 -4.05 10.00 19.55
CA SER A 54 -5.16 10.85 19.11
C SER A 54 -4.66 11.91 18.14
N GLN A 55 -5.56 12.68 17.54
CA GLN A 55 -5.19 13.81 16.68
C GLN A 55 -4.24 14.80 17.36
N LYS A 56 -4.38 15.00 18.67
CA LYS A 56 -3.53 15.90 19.47
C LYS A 56 -2.28 15.22 20.00
N LYS A 57 -2.23 13.88 20.00
CA LYS A 57 -1.11 13.10 20.49
C LYS A 57 -0.77 11.99 19.49
N GLN A 58 0.10 12.31 18.56
CA GLN A 58 0.53 11.43 17.50
C GLN A 58 1.84 10.72 17.91
N TYR A 59 2.02 9.50 17.42
CA TYR A 59 3.20 8.69 17.72
C TYR A 59 3.97 8.35 16.45
N LEU A 60 5.28 8.57 16.48
CA LEU A 60 6.21 8.07 15.47
C LEU A 60 6.90 6.81 15.98
N LEU A 61 6.70 5.69 15.30
CA LEU A 61 7.44 4.45 15.51
C LEU A 61 8.60 4.43 14.52
N SER A 62 9.82 4.59 15.01
CA SER A 62 11.03 4.53 14.18
C SER A 62 11.62 3.13 14.24
N ALA A 63 11.47 2.36 13.16
CA ALA A 63 11.97 0.99 13.04
C ALA A 63 13.41 0.99 12.53
N SER A 64 14.30 0.37 13.30
CA SER A 64 15.71 0.17 12.95
C SER A 64 15.86 -0.75 11.73
N PRO A 65 17.04 -0.77 11.07
CA PRO A 65 17.34 -1.75 10.06
C PRO A 65 17.16 -3.19 10.56
N GLY A 66 16.60 -4.05 9.71
CA GLY A 66 16.40 -5.46 10.00
C GLY A 66 15.06 -5.98 9.52
N THR A 67 14.78 -7.25 9.82
CA THR A 67 13.53 -7.91 9.43
C THR A 67 12.65 -8.15 10.65
N PHE A 68 11.45 -7.62 10.60
CA PHE A 68 10.38 -7.84 11.56
C PHE A 68 9.45 -8.93 11.02
N ASN A 69 9.57 -10.14 11.58
CA ASN A 69 8.77 -11.30 11.15
C ASN A 69 7.45 -11.33 11.92
N GLU A 70 6.53 -10.45 11.56
CA GLU A 70 5.24 -10.28 12.22
C GLU A 70 4.18 -9.68 11.30
N GLN A 71 2.90 -9.94 11.60
CA GLN A 71 1.80 -9.17 11.07
C GLN A 71 1.62 -7.91 11.92
N VAL A 72 1.54 -6.76 11.28
CA VAL A 72 1.38 -5.46 11.93
C VAL A 72 -0.02 -4.92 11.71
N THR A 73 -0.77 -4.72 12.79
CA THR A 73 -2.03 -3.95 12.77
C THR A 73 -1.74 -2.56 13.29
N MET A 74 -1.83 -1.57 12.40
CA MET A 74 -1.61 -0.17 12.75
C MET A 74 -2.67 0.32 13.75
N LYS A 75 -2.34 1.37 14.48
CA LYS A 75 -3.29 2.12 15.31
C LYS A 75 -3.53 3.52 14.73
N PRO A 76 -4.72 4.09 14.92
CA PRO A 76 -4.97 5.48 14.54
C PRO A 76 -3.93 6.42 15.17
N TRP A 77 -3.50 7.42 14.40
CA TRP A 77 -2.54 8.44 14.84
C TRP A 77 -1.14 7.90 15.19
N CYS A 78 -0.82 6.69 14.69
CA CYS A 78 0.51 6.10 14.77
C CYS A 78 1.12 6.03 13.37
N PHE A 79 2.37 6.45 13.26
CA PHE A 79 3.13 6.53 12.01
C PHE A 79 4.33 5.62 12.13
N LEU A 80 4.47 4.65 11.22
CA LEU A 80 5.59 3.71 11.18
C LEU A 80 6.57 4.15 10.11
N GLN A 81 7.79 4.45 10.53
CA GLN A 81 8.89 4.81 9.64
C GLN A 81 10.02 3.82 9.76
N GLY A 82 10.43 3.23 8.66
CA GLY A 82 11.66 2.46 8.53
C GLY A 82 12.89 3.36 8.38
N THR A 83 14.05 2.75 8.26
CA THR A 83 15.30 3.47 8.00
C THR A 83 15.45 3.74 6.49
N ALA A 84 15.15 2.75 5.67
CA ALA A 84 15.09 2.84 4.21
C ALA A 84 14.35 1.60 3.66
N GLN A 85 13.86 1.69 2.41
CA GLN A 85 13.13 0.59 1.76
C GLN A 85 13.92 -0.73 1.70
N ASP A 86 15.23 -0.68 1.54
CA ASP A 86 16.12 -1.84 1.45
C ASP A 86 16.69 -2.30 2.80
N GLN A 87 16.45 -1.56 3.87
CA GLN A 87 17.02 -1.82 5.19
C GLN A 87 16.01 -2.30 6.23
N THR A 88 14.78 -1.78 6.18
CA THR A 88 13.71 -2.17 7.12
C THR A 88 12.66 -2.99 6.40
N VAL A 89 12.50 -4.24 6.82
CA VAL A 89 11.56 -5.19 6.19
C VAL A 89 10.55 -5.68 7.22
N VAL A 90 9.27 -5.58 6.90
CA VAL A 90 8.18 -6.22 7.64
C VAL A 90 7.67 -7.39 6.82
N SER A 91 7.73 -8.60 7.36
CA SER A 91 7.39 -9.82 6.63
C SER A 91 6.48 -10.73 7.44
N ALA A 92 5.40 -11.21 6.82
CA ALA A 92 4.55 -12.23 7.41
C ALA A 92 4.07 -13.22 6.35
N PRO A 93 3.80 -14.48 6.73
CA PRO A 93 3.13 -15.42 5.86
C PRO A 93 1.66 -14.99 5.65
N PRO A 94 1.01 -15.46 4.56
CA PRO A 94 -0.40 -15.20 4.32
C PRO A 94 -1.30 -15.83 5.39
N THR A 95 -2.38 -15.14 5.72
CA THR A 95 -3.38 -15.59 6.68
C THR A 95 -4.64 -16.12 5.99
N ALA A 96 -5.32 -17.08 6.59
CA ALA A 96 -6.54 -17.67 6.04
C ALA A 96 -7.78 -16.77 6.19
N ASP A 97 -7.74 -15.78 7.09
CA ASP A 97 -8.88 -14.92 7.37
C ASP A 97 -9.02 -13.80 6.33
N ALA A 98 -10.22 -13.69 5.76
CA ALA A 98 -10.53 -12.70 4.72
C ALA A 98 -10.40 -11.25 5.19
N PHE A 99 -10.61 -10.97 6.47
CA PHE A 99 -10.64 -9.62 7.02
C PHE A 99 -9.32 -9.19 7.68
N SER A 100 -8.51 -10.14 8.14
CA SER A 100 -7.18 -9.90 8.71
C SER A 100 -6.05 -10.14 7.70
N ARG A 101 -6.35 -10.11 6.41
CA ARG A 101 -5.35 -10.32 5.35
C ARG A 101 -4.43 -9.12 5.25
N GLY A 102 -3.15 -9.38 5.28
CA GLY A 102 -2.09 -8.41 5.05
C GLY A 102 -0.97 -8.52 6.06
N THR A 103 0.25 -8.39 5.58
CA THR A 103 1.42 -8.25 6.46
C THR A 103 1.30 -6.98 7.28
N VAL A 104 0.86 -5.89 6.64
CA VAL A 104 0.46 -4.66 7.33
C VAL A 104 -1.02 -4.41 7.10
N ILE A 105 -1.75 -4.16 8.17
CA ILE A 105 -3.15 -3.75 8.18
C ILE A 105 -3.20 -2.29 8.62
N SER A 106 -3.76 -1.44 7.78
CA SER A 106 -3.83 0.01 8.04
C SER A 106 -4.80 0.36 9.16
N ALA A 107 -4.67 1.57 9.65
CA ALA A 107 -5.66 2.23 10.50
C ALA A 107 -5.95 3.64 10.00
N SER A 108 -7.08 4.21 10.42
CA SER A 108 -7.44 5.59 10.09
C SER A 108 -6.40 6.59 10.60
N ASN A 109 -6.06 7.58 9.77
CA ASN A 109 -5.08 8.62 10.13
C ASN A 109 -3.72 8.03 10.57
N SER A 110 -3.24 7.04 9.85
CA SER A 110 -1.93 6.44 10.07
C SER A 110 -1.12 6.39 8.78
N SER A 111 0.15 6.08 8.88
CA SER A 111 1.01 5.93 7.70
C SER A 111 2.12 4.92 7.89
N ILE A 112 2.69 4.49 6.76
CA ILE A 112 3.95 3.76 6.70
C ILE A 112 4.90 4.46 5.73
N SER A 113 6.19 4.51 6.06
CA SER A 113 7.20 5.08 5.16
C SER A 113 8.56 4.41 5.29
N ASP A 114 9.39 4.56 4.24
CA ASP A 114 10.79 4.17 4.23
C ASP A 114 11.05 2.69 4.59
N LEU A 115 10.20 1.78 4.13
CA LEU A 115 10.30 0.35 4.45
C LEU A 115 9.78 -0.55 3.33
N THR A 116 10.11 -1.83 3.43
CA THR A 116 9.55 -2.89 2.59
C THR A 116 8.55 -3.73 3.38
N VAL A 117 7.41 -4.00 2.80
CA VAL A 117 6.39 -4.93 3.33
C VAL A 117 6.30 -6.13 2.40
N VAL A 118 6.48 -7.32 2.94
CA VAL A 118 6.51 -8.57 2.17
C VAL A 118 5.50 -9.56 2.71
N CYS A 119 4.61 -10.06 1.86
CA CYS A 119 3.84 -11.26 2.11
C CYS A 119 4.34 -12.37 1.20
N MET A 120 5.00 -13.38 1.75
CA MET A 120 5.62 -14.46 0.99
C MET A 120 5.00 -15.81 1.30
N GLY A 121 4.80 -16.55 0.24
CA GLY A 121 4.20 -17.88 0.32
C GLY A 121 2.69 -17.82 0.24
N GLY A 122 2.10 -18.90 -0.22
CA GLY A 122 0.67 -19.13 -0.23
C GLY A 122 0.45 -20.60 0.00
N SER A 123 -0.54 -20.96 0.78
CA SER A 123 -1.10 -22.29 0.84
C SER A 123 -2.45 -22.26 0.14
N TRP A 124 -2.92 -23.43 -0.24
CA TRP A 124 -4.21 -23.60 -0.92
C TRP A 124 -5.33 -22.77 -0.26
N GLY A 125 -6.00 -21.91 -1.05
CA GLY A 125 -7.09 -21.06 -0.57
C GLY A 125 -6.69 -19.80 0.21
N ASN A 126 -5.40 -19.52 0.39
CA ASN A 126 -4.93 -18.31 1.07
C ASN A 126 -4.56 -17.22 0.06
N TRP A 127 -4.91 -16.00 0.42
CA TRP A 127 -4.51 -14.82 -0.32
C TRP A 127 -3.23 -14.25 0.27
N SER A 128 -2.27 -13.94 -0.57
CA SER A 128 -1.07 -13.22 -0.15
C SER A 128 -1.30 -11.73 -0.32
N THR A 129 -1.27 -10.97 0.77
CA THR A 129 -1.46 -9.52 0.74
C THR A 129 -0.36 -8.83 1.56
N ALA A 130 0.38 -7.92 0.96
CA ALA A 130 1.38 -7.15 1.68
C ALA A 130 0.69 -6.05 2.52
N LEU A 131 -0.12 -5.21 1.90
CA LEU A 131 -0.82 -4.12 2.57
C LEU A 131 -2.34 -4.29 2.40
N ASN A 132 -3.05 -4.41 3.51
CA ASN A 132 -4.50 -4.35 3.57
C ASN A 132 -4.93 -2.97 4.08
N VAL A 133 -5.60 -2.19 3.24
CA VAL A 133 -6.07 -0.86 3.60
C VAL A 133 -7.56 -0.93 3.91
N GLY A 134 -7.90 -0.59 5.13
CA GLY A 134 -9.28 -0.52 5.62
C GLY A 134 -9.46 0.70 6.52
N GLY A 135 -10.70 1.06 6.78
CA GLY A 135 -11.02 2.20 7.66
C GLY A 135 -11.65 3.38 6.92
N SER A 136 -12.12 4.34 7.69
CA SER A 136 -12.94 5.47 7.21
C SER A 136 -12.17 6.78 6.99
N SER A 137 -10.85 6.77 7.10
CA SER A 137 -10.04 8.00 7.06
C SER A 137 -8.70 7.75 6.39
N PRO A 138 -8.01 8.81 5.95
CA PRO A 138 -6.86 8.67 5.08
C PRO A 138 -5.77 7.78 5.68
N PHE A 139 -5.18 6.97 4.82
CA PHE A 139 -3.95 6.23 5.06
C PHE A 139 -2.91 6.63 4.02
N TYR A 140 -1.67 6.79 4.44
CA TYR A 140 -0.57 7.20 3.57
C TYR A 140 0.52 6.13 3.57
N ALA A 141 1.04 5.86 2.37
CA ALA A 141 2.23 5.02 2.20
C ALA A 141 3.21 5.76 1.28
N GLU A 142 4.39 6.07 1.79
CA GLU A 142 5.39 6.86 1.07
C GLU A 142 6.75 6.18 1.09
N GLN A 143 7.45 6.16 -0.05
CA GLN A 143 8.76 5.52 -0.17
C GLN A 143 8.74 4.08 0.36
N VAL A 144 7.77 3.28 -0.10
CA VAL A 144 7.60 1.89 0.33
C VAL A 144 7.72 0.92 -0.83
N THR A 145 8.21 -0.28 -0.52
CA THR A 145 8.12 -1.43 -1.42
C THR A 145 7.12 -2.43 -0.86
N LEU A 146 6.07 -2.73 -1.61
CA LEU A 146 4.99 -3.64 -1.22
C LEU A 146 5.04 -4.87 -2.13
N VAL A 147 5.37 -6.02 -1.58
CA VAL A 147 5.57 -7.25 -2.34
C VAL A 147 4.63 -8.33 -1.86
N SER A 148 3.85 -8.87 -2.77
CA SER A 148 3.13 -10.13 -2.57
C SER A 148 3.66 -11.16 -3.56
N ASN A 149 4.19 -12.25 -3.04
CA ASN A 149 4.80 -13.29 -3.86
C ASN A 149 4.31 -14.67 -3.42
N ASP A 150 3.72 -15.39 -4.35
CA ASP A 150 3.42 -16.80 -4.18
C ASP A 150 4.55 -17.65 -4.79
N GLN A 151 5.17 -18.48 -3.95
CA GLN A 151 6.29 -19.34 -4.32
C GLN A 151 5.86 -20.69 -4.96
N GLY A 152 4.71 -20.73 -5.62
CA GLY A 152 4.28 -21.91 -6.39
C GLY A 152 3.53 -22.99 -5.61
N ASN A 153 3.26 -22.78 -4.33
CA ASN A 153 2.44 -23.68 -3.51
C ASN A 153 0.95 -23.30 -3.49
N ALA A 154 0.57 -22.30 -4.27
CA ALA A 154 -0.82 -21.88 -4.40
C ALA A 154 -1.60 -22.95 -5.17
N GLY A 155 -2.62 -23.48 -4.55
CA GLY A 155 -3.61 -24.33 -5.20
C GLY A 155 -4.47 -23.55 -6.19
N ILE A 156 -5.38 -24.22 -6.82
CA ILE A 156 -6.41 -23.65 -7.68
C ILE A 156 -7.17 -22.56 -6.90
N ASN A 157 -7.35 -21.37 -7.50
CA ASN A 157 -8.05 -20.21 -6.93
C ASN A 157 -7.28 -19.43 -5.82
N SER A 158 -5.96 -19.46 -5.81
CA SER A 158 -5.19 -18.53 -5.00
C SER A 158 -5.05 -17.17 -5.71
N GLU A 159 -4.95 -16.11 -4.93
CA GLU A 159 -4.76 -14.76 -5.43
C GLU A 159 -3.62 -14.08 -4.67
N THR A 160 -2.72 -13.44 -5.40
CA THR A 160 -1.73 -12.54 -4.79
C THR A 160 -2.14 -11.11 -5.06
N VAL A 161 -2.28 -10.32 -3.99
CA VAL A 161 -2.65 -8.92 -4.06
C VAL A 161 -1.69 -8.12 -3.23
N ALA A 162 -0.80 -7.34 -3.84
CA ALA A 162 0.16 -6.59 -3.04
C ALA A 162 -0.53 -5.48 -2.22
N VAL A 163 -1.49 -4.77 -2.79
CA VAL A 163 -2.33 -3.80 -2.07
C VAL A 163 -3.79 -4.17 -2.25
N ASN A 164 -4.43 -4.57 -1.17
CA ASN A 164 -5.86 -4.84 -1.13
C ASN A 164 -6.58 -3.73 -0.38
N TRP A 165 -7.45 -3.03 -1.08
CA TRP A 165 -8.36 -2.09 -0.47
C TRP A 165 -9.79 -2.63 -0.53
N ASN A 166 -10.30 -3.07 0.58
CA ASN A 166 -11.67 -3.57 0.68
C ASN A 166 -12.42 -2.82 1.79
N THR A 167 -13.24 -1.85 1.40
CA THR A 167 -14.10 -1.15 2.34
C THR A 167 -15.41 -1.91 2.54
N GLN A 168 -15.39 -2.94 3.34
CA GLN A 168 -16.64 -3.37 4.00
C GLN A 168 -17.02 -2.47 5.17
N VAL A 169 -16.20 -1.44 5.45
CA VAL A 169 -16.45 -0.44 6.50
C VAL A 169 -16.95 0.84 5.84
N GLN A 170 -18.13 1.30 6.25
CA GLN A 170 -18.85 2.44 5.70
C GLN A 170 -18.03 3.74 5.79
N GLY A 171 -17.86 4.42 4.66
CA GLY A 171 -17.33 5.78 4.55
C GLY A 171 -16.37 5.95 3.36
N PRO A 172 -16.21 7.16 2.82
CA PRO A 172 -15.24 7.42 1.77
C PRO A 172 -13.83 7.34 2.35
N SER A 173 -13.22 6.19 2.24
CA SER A 173 -11.83 6.02 2.61
C SER A 173 -10.92 6.58 1.51
N GLN A 174 -9.84 7.21 1.92
CA GLN A 174 -8.83 7.78 1.03
C GLN A 174 -7.49 7.10 1.28
N PHE A 175 -6.82 6.74 0.21
CA PHE A 175 -5.49 6.14 0.23
C PHE A 175 -4.55 6.92 -0.68
N TYR A 176 -3.40 7.26 -0.14
CA TYR A 176 -2.36 7.97 -0.85
C TYR A 176 -1.10 7.11 -0.89
N LEU A 177 -0.62 6.85 -2.10
CA LEU A 177 0.59 6.07 -2.34
C LEU A 177 1.55 6.90 -3.18
N SER A 178 2.74 7.18 -2.64
CA SER A 178 3.72 7.98 -3.33
C SER A 178 5.13 7.39 -3.28
N TYR A 179 5.86 7.53 -4.39
CA TYR A 179 7.22 6.99 -4.54
C TYR A 179 7.32 5.52 -4.17
N ALA A 180 6.27 4.76 -4.45
CA ALA A 180 6.16 3.38 -4.03
C ALA A 180 6.39 2.40 -5.18
N THR A 181 6.83 1.21 -4.81
CA THR A 181 6.90 0.05 -5.70
C THR A 181 5.95 -1.02 -5.21
N VAL A 182 4.93 -1.36 -6.00
CA VAL A 182 3.92 -2.36 -5.69
C VAL A 182 4.07 -3.53 -6.66
N ILE A 183 4.41 -4.68 -6.14
CA ILE A 183 4.70 -5.87 -6.95
C ILE A 183 3.86 -7.05 -6.47
N SER A 184 3.14 -7.66 -7.40
CA SER A 184 2.50 -8.96 -7.19
C SER A 184 3.07 -9.98 -8.18
N GLN A 185 3.55 -11.10 -7.66
CA GLN A 185 4.12 -12.18 -8.47
C GLN A 185 3.47 -13.51 -8.13
N MET A 186 3.02 -14.22 -9.16
CA MET A 186 2.41 -15.53 -9.06
C MET A 186 3.20 -16.54 -9.89
N GLN A 187 3.61 -17.64 -9.29
CA GLN A 187 4.28 -18.72 -10.01
C GLN A 187 3.31 -19.79 -10.54
N SER A 188 2.16 -19.92 -9.91
CA SER A 188 1.14 -20.88 -10.34
C SER A 188 0.37 -20.40 -11.57
N ASN A 189 0.26 -21.25 -12.61
CA ASN A 189 -0.49 -20.93 -13.83
C ASN A 189 -2.03 -20.99 -13.66
N GLN A 190 -2.54 -21.30 -12.47
CA GLN A 190 -3.97 -21.47 -12.20
C GLN A 190 -4.57 -20.38 -11.32
N SER A 191 -3.82 -19.33 -11.07
CA SER A 191 -4.14 -18.30 -10.09
C SER A 191 -3.95 -16.89 -10.65
N VAL A 192 -4.40 -15.89 -9.93
CA VAL A 192 -4.44 -14.50 -10.38
C VAL A 192 -3.44 -13.66 -9.59
N ALA A 193 -2.64 -12.85 -10.29
CA ALA A 193 -1.77 -11.84 -9.70
C ALA A 193 -2.39 -10.45 -9.88
N VAL A 194 -2.57 -9.70 -8.80
CA VAL A 194 -3.02 -8.31 -8.85
C VAL A 194 -2.08 -7.45 -8.02
N ALA A 195 -1.46 -6.44 -8.60
CA ALA A 195 -0.60 -5.60 -7.79
C ALA A 195 -1.43 -4.70 -6.86
N MET A 196 -2.50 -4.10 -7.36
CA MET A 196 -3.37 -3.25 -6.55
C MET A 196 -4.85 -3.45 -6.92
N ILE A 197 -5.69 -3.71 -5.91
CA ILE A 197 -7.15 -3.68 -6.01
C ILE A 197 -7.70 -2.56 -5.14
N VAL A 198 -8.59 -1.74 -5.71
CA VAL A 198 -9.35 -0.72 -4.99
C VAL A 198 -10.84 -1.01 -5.14
N ASN A 199 -11.51 -1.28 -4.03
CA ASN A 199 -12.95 -1.55 -4.00
C ASN A 199 -13.69 -0.48 -3.18
N ALA A 200 -14.66 0.19 -3.79
CA ALA A 200 -15.57 1.16 -3.16
C ALA A 200 -14.84 2.30 -2.38
N ALA A 201 -13.71 2.80 -2.90
CA ALA A 201 -12.86 3.75 -2.20
C ALA A 201 -12.18 4.72 -3.17
N ASN A 202 -11.50 5.73 -2.63
CA ASN A 202 -10.69 6.66 -3.41
C ASN A 202 -9.20 6.38 -3.18
N ALA A 203 -8.44 6.19 -4.26
CA ALA A 203 -7.00 6.02 -4.21
C ALA A 203 -6.32 7.03 -5.13
N GLU A 204 -5.22 7.58 -4.66
CA GLU A 204 -4.33 8.42 -5.43
C GLU A 204 -2.91 7.89 -5.38
N LEU A 205 -2.32 7.69 -6.54
CA LEU A 205 -0.95 7.22 -6.70
C LEU A 205 -0.14 8.26 -7.44
N THR A 206 1.03 8.58 -6.89
CA THR A 206 1.95 9.54 -7.51
C THR A 206 3.34 8.93 -7.61
N GLU A 207 3.98 9.08 -8.77
CA GLU A 207 5.37 8.67 -9.02
C GLU A 207 5.68 7.23 -8.56
N SER A 208 4.71 6.34 -8.73
CA SER A 208 4.74 4.97 -8.21
C SER A 208 4.76 3.94 -9.33
N THR A 209 5.27 2.76 -9.03
CA THR A 209 5.24 1.61 -9.94
C THR A 209 4.28 0.56 -9.40
N VAL A 210 3.34 0.10 -10.23
CA VAL A 210 2.36 -0.92 -9.90
C VAL A 210 2.46 -2.03 -10.94
N ARG A 211 2.94 -3.22 -10.57
CA ARG A 211 3.19 -4.31 -11.51
C ARG A 211 2.75 -5.66 -10.98
N ALA A 212 2.01 -6.39 -11.83
CA ALA A 212 1.69 -7.79 -11.61
C ALA A 212 2.29 -8.67 -12.71
N SER A 213 2.69 -9.88 -12.34
CA SER A 213 3.24 -10.85 -13.29
C SER A 213 2.96 -12.29 -12.86
N GLY A 214 2.91 -13.18 -13.85
CA GLY A 214 2.63 -14.60 -13.65
C GLY A 214 1.15 -14.90 -13.43
N GLY A 215 0.86 -16.14 -13.05
CA GLY A 215 -0.51 -16.64 -12.94
C GLY A 215 -1.19 -16.88 -14.28
N SER A 216 -2.45 -17.27 -14.24
CA SER A 216 -3.33 -17.34 -15.42
C SER A 216 -3.75 -15.96 -15.93
N GLN A 217 -3.81 -15.01 -15.00
CA GLN A 217 -4.11 -13.61 -15.27
C GLN A 217 -3.25 -12.70 -14.38
N SER A 218 -2.87 -11.53 -14.89
CA SER A 218 -2.15 -10.53 -14.11
C SER A 218 -2.66 -9.12 -14.40
N PHE A 219 -2.98 -8.39 -13.30
CA PHE A 219 -3.53 -7.05 -13.35
C PHE A 219 -2.66 -6.08 -12.55
N GLY A 220 -2.20 -5.01 -13.18
CA GLY A 220 -1.44 -3.96 -12.50
C GLY A 220 -2.30 -3.25 -11.47
N CYS A 221 -3.29 -2.48 -11.91
CA CYS A 221 -4.24 -1.79 -11.05
C CYS A 221 -5.68 -2.10 -11.47
N GLN A 222 -6.52 -2.44 -10.49
CA GLN A 222 -7.94 -2.74 -10.65
C GLN A 222 -8.79 -1.80 -9.81
N SER A 223 -9.83 -1.20 -10.42
CA SER A 223 -10.81 -0.32 -9.76
C SER A 223 -12.19 -0.95 -9.81
N ASN A 224 -12.81 -1.24 -8.66
CA ASN A 224 -14.07 -1.96 -8.55
C ASN A 224 -15.05 -1.27 -7.57
N GLY A 225 -16.33 -1.62 -7.67
CA GLY A 225 -17.35 -1.28 -6.66
C GLY A 225 -17.63 0.21 -6.51
N GLY A 226 -17.50 1.00 -7.58
CA GLY A 226 -17.66 2.45 -7.55
C GLY A 226 -16.41 3.18 -7.03
N ALA A 227 -15.24 2.55 -7.05
CA ALA A 227 -13.99 3.18 -6.65
C ALA A 227 -13.54 4.27 -7.63
N VAL A 228 -12.81 5.26 -7.11
CA VAL A 228 -12.14 6.29 -7.91
C VAL A 228 -10.63 6.18 -7.70
N VAL A 229 -9.90 5.89 -8.77
CA VAL A 229 -8.43 5.73 -8.74
C VAL A 229 -7.80 6.75 -9.68
N ASN A 230 -6.90 7.55 -9.14
CA ASN A 230 -6.10 8.50 -9.91
C ASN A 230 -4.62 8.11 -9.83
N LEU A 231 -3.99 8.00 -10.99
CA LEU A 231 -2.55 7.76 -11.12
C LEU A 231 -1.89 8.96 -11.79
N TYR A 232 -0.83 9.48 -11.19
CA TYR A 232 -0.04 10.59 -11.72
C TYR A 232 1.42 10.20 -11.84
N TYR A 233 1.99 10.30 -13.05
CA TYR A 233 3.39 9.96 -13.33
C TYR A 233 3.79 8.55 -12.90
N CYS A 234 2.85 7.61 -12.94
CA CYS A 234 3.05 6.24 -12.50
C CYS A 234 3.49 5.33 -13.65
N LYS A 235 4.03 4.15 -13.27
CA LYS A 235 4.23 3.02 -14.19
C LYS A 235 3.28 1.91 -13.81
N ALA A 236 2.42 1.46 -14.73
CA ALA A 236 1.50 0.35 -14.49
C ALA A 236 1.79 -0.78 -15.48
N GLY A 237 1.84 -2.03 -15.00
CA GLY A 237 2.12 -3.19 -15.82
C GLY A 237 1.36 -4.43 -15.40
N GLY A 238 0.88 -5.19 -16.39
CA GLY A 238 0.18 -6.46 -16.21
C GLY A 238 -0.07 -7.15 -17.55
N GLN A 239 0.09 -8.47 -17.61
CA GLN A 239 -0.05 -9.22 -18.87
C GLN A 239 -1.50 -9.28 -19.36
N THR A 240 -2.47 -9.43 -18.46
CA THR A 240 -3.90 -9.41 -18.82
C THR A 240 -4.39 -7.99 -18.99
N PHE A 241 -4.16 -7.14 -17.97
CA PHE A 241 -4.37 -5.70 -18.03
C PHE A 241 -3.38 -4.97 -17.14
N ALA A 242 -2.77 -3.91 -17.66
CA ALA A 242 -2.02 -2.97 -16.82
C ALA A 242 -2.97 -2.16 -15.93
N LEU A 243 -4.11 -1.73 -16.50
CA LEU A 243 -5.18 -0.99 -15.84
C LEU A 243 -6.52 -1.62 -16.20
N SER A 244 -7.41 -1.82 -15.24
CA SER A 244 -8.69 -2.51 -15.42
C SER A 244 -9.81 -1.90 -14.59
N ILE A 245 -11.00 -1.79 -15.22
CA ILE A 245 -12.27 -1.48 -14.57
C ILE A 245 -13.24 -2.60 -14.94
N PRO A 246 -13.43 -3.62 -14.10
CA PRO A 246 -14.34 -4.72 -14.43
C PRO A 246 -15.82 -4.38 -14.23
N ASP A 247 -16.16 -3.26 -13.61
CA ASP A 247 -17.52 -2.76 -13.46
C ASP A 247 -17.74 -1.42 -14.19
N ASN A 248 -19.00 -1.00 -14.28
CA ASN A 248 -19.38 0.25 -14.94
C ASN A 248 -19.52 1.42 -13.95
N ALA A 249 -19.29 1.22 -12.67
CA ALA A 249 -19.49 2.22 -11.62
C ALA A 249 -18.18 2.89 -11.18
N SER A 250 -17.05 2.25 -11.45
CA SER A 250 -15.74 2.72 -11.02
C SER A 250 -15.10 3.66 -12.05
N THR A 251 -14.15 4.45 -11.56
CA THR A 251 -13.36 5.37 -12.40
C THR A 251 -11.87 5.07 -12.18
N LEU A 252 -11.09 5.03 -13.27
CA LEU A 252 -9.64 4.96 -13.23
C LEU A 252 -9.07 5.94 -14.24
N ILE A 253 -8.28 6.89 -13.77
CA ILE A 253 -7.66 7.94 -14.57
C ILE A 253 -6.14 7.83 -14.42
N ALA A 254 -5.44 7.75 -15.53
CA ALA A 254 -3.98 7.71 -15.59
C ALA A 254 -3.46 8.96 -16.32
N THR A 255 -2.76 9.84 -15.60
CA THR A 255 -2.22 11.10 -16.12
C THR A 255 -0.70 11.01 -16.21
N ASN A 256 -0.16 11.22 -17.42
CA ASN A 256 1.29 11.17 -17.69
C ASN A 256 1.94 9.86 -17.21
N CYS A 257 1.24 8.74 -17.36
CA CYS A 257 1.69 7.43 -16.91
C CYS A 257 2.30 6.61 -18.05
N THR A 258 3.25 5.75 -17.69
CA THR A 258 3.76 4.70 -18.60
C THR A 258 2.95 3.43 -18.38
N ILE A 259 2.31 2.92 -19.42
CA ILE A 259 1.46 1.73 -19.35
C ILE A 259 2.14 0.59 -20.13
N ASP A 260 2.43 -0.50 -19.43
CA ASP A 260 3.06 -1.71 -19.98
C ASP A 260 2.04 -2.87 -19.94
N GLY A 261 1.24 -2.98 -20.98
CA GLY A 261 0.21 -3.99 -21.14
C GLY A 261 -1.13 -3.45 -21.62
N PRO A 262 -2.12 -4.34 -21.81
CA PRO A 262 -3.46 -3.96 -22.24
C PRO A 262 -4.15 -3.03 -21.21
N VAL A 263 -5.06 -2.20 -21.72
CA VAL A 263 -5.89 -1.30 -20.92
C VAL A 263 -7.35 -1.71 -21.05
N GLY A 264 -8.03 -1.86 -19.93
CA GLY A 264 -9.45 -2.21 -19.90
C GLY A 264 -10.35 -1.11 -20.42
N GLN A 265 -11.56 -1.49 -20.80
CA GLN A 265 -12.56 -0.56 -21.27
C GLN A 265 -12.93 0.44 -20.14
N GLY A 266 -13.17 1.71 -20.50
CA GLY A 266 -13.57 2.77 -19.57
C GLY A 266 -12.42 3.47 -18.83
N VAL A 267 -11.18 2.96 -18.90
CA VAL A 267 -10.01 3.64 -18.34
C VAL A 267 -9.70 4.90 -19.13
N GLN A 268 -9.47 6.00 -18.43
CA GLN A 268 -9.09 7.28 -19.04
C GLN A 268 -7.57 7.48 -18.97
N ILE A 269 -6.93 7.73 -20.11
CA ILE A 269 -5.51 8.04 -20.19
C ILE A 269 -5.35 9.47 -20.66
N ILE A 270 -4.65 10.29 -19.89
CA ILE A 270 -4.41 11.71 -20.16
C ILE A 270 -2.89 11.91 -20.27
N ASN A 271 -2.42 12.35 -21.41
CA ASN A 271 -1.03 12.69 -21.64
C ASN A 271 -0.96 14.19 -21.99
N ASN A 272 -0.27 14.95 -21.19
CA ASN A 272 -0.07 16.41 -21.35
C ASN A 272 1.32 16.71 -21.91
#